data_9827ac4c1292c1a621062e01d9f0ce12
#
_entry.id   9827ac4c1292c1a621062e01d9f0ce12
#
_cell.length_a   1.000
_cell.length_b   1.000
_cell.length_c   1.000
_cell.angle_alpha   90.00
_cell.angle_beta   90.00
_cell.angle_gamma   90.00
#
_symmetry.space_group_name_H-M   'P 1'
#
loop_
_entity.id
_entity.type
_entity.pdbx_description
1 polymer ?
#
loop_
_entity_poly.entity_id
_entity_poly.type
_entity_poly.pdbx_seq_one_letter_code
_entity_poly.pdbx_strand_id
1 'polypeptide(L)'
;DWKPGTINDYEVNEYRKCEVVYLSQDETLERNLKTRKKIDEKLFNIITNNLQKYLKKYNSLGYIQVAEDTGYMLLRYKTGDYVKKHVDTSSDQHRTLSCSLILNDDYEGGEISFLDGKVKPHLKKGDLLIFPSSFTYPHQVLPVISGTRYSIITWIR
;
A
#
# COMPACT_ATOMS: atom_id res chain seq x y z
N ASP A 1 6.29 0.27 -16.88
CA ASP A 1 5.46 -0.85 -17.39
C ASP A 1 4.82 -1.60 -16.24
N TRP A 2 3.55 -1.99 -16.40
CA TRP A 2 2.82 -2.76 -15.42
C TRP A 2 3.33 -4.20 -15.36
N LYS A 3 3.61 -4.69 -14.13
CA LYS A 3 4.00 -6.07 -13.88
C LYS A 3 2.91 -6.75 -13.04
N PRO A 4 2.73 -8.08 -13.11
CA PRO A 4 1.88 -8.79 -12.16
C PRO A 4 2.36 -8.53 -10.73
N GLY A 5 1.42 -8.30 -9.80
CA GLY A 5 1.76 -8.17 -8.39
C GLY A 5 2.14 -9.54 -7.82
N THR A 6 3.28 -9.61 -7.13
CA THR A 6 3.77 -10.82 -6.47
C THR A 6 3.68 -10.69 -4.96
N ILE A 7 3.68 -11.81 -4.25
CA ILE A 7 3.90 -11.88 -2.80
C ILE A 7 5.24 -12.62 -2.62
N ASN A 8 6.17 -12.03 -1.86
CA ASN A 8 7.48 -12.60 -1.55
C ASN A 8 8.34 -12.90 -2.79
N ASP A 9 8.36 -12.01 -3.78
CA ASP A 9 9.15 -12.11 -5.02
C ASP A 9 8.94 -13.40 -5.85
N TYR A 10 8.01 -14.24 -5.44
CA TYR A 10 7.65 -15.49 -6.12
C TYR A 10 6.27 -15.40 -6.74
N GLU A 11 6.19 -15.87 -7.96
CA GLU A 11 5.07 -16.14 -8.86
C GLU A 11 3.71 -15.46 -8.58
N VAL A 12 3.08 -15.04 -9.67
CA VAL A 12 1.64 -14.73 -9.74
C VAL A 12 0.89 -15.92 -9.18
N ASN A 13 0.51 -15.85 -7.93
CA ASN A 13 -0.22 -16.93 -7.28
C ASN A 13 -1.67 -16.51 -7.02
N GLU A 14 -2.48 -17.49 -6.66
CA GLU A 14 -3.89 -17.30 -6.34
C GLU A 14 -4.18 -16.39 -5.12
N TYR A 15 -3.13 -15.89 -4.42
CA TYR A 15 -3.28 -15.01 -3.26
C TYR A 15 -3.37 -13.54 -3.63
N ARG A 16 -2.77 -13.14 -4.75
CA ARG A 16 -2.77 -11.75 -5.19
C ARG A 16 -2.99 -11.67 -6.69
N LYS A 17 -4.05 -10.99 -7.09
CA LYS A 17 -4.34 -10.66 -8.46
C LYS A 17 -4.44 -9.13 -8.56
N CYS A 18 -3.41 -8.50 -9.07
CA CYS A 18 -3.32 -7.08 -9.38
C CYS A 18 -2.08 -6.81 -10.22
N GLU A 19 -1.94 -5.61 -10.72
CA GLU A 19 -0.75 -5.15 -11.44
C GLU A 19 -0.03 -4.08 -10.62
N VAL A 20 1.30 -4.03 -10.74
CA VAL A 20 2.16 -3.13 -9.99
C VAL A 20 3.16 -2.40 -10.86
N VAL A 21 3.47 -1.15 -10.49
CA VAL A 21 4.62 -0.38 -10.99
C VAL A 21 5.43 0.09 -9.77
N TYR A 22 6.71 -0.28 -9.73
CA TYR A 22 7.64 0.23 -8.72
C TYR A 22 8.07 1.64 -9.10
N LEU A 23 7.81 2.61 -8.23
CA LEU A 23 8.09 4.02 -8.49
C LEU A 23 9.50 4.42 -8.05
N SER A 24 10.02 3.81 -6.97
CA SER A 24 11.27 4.22 -6.32
C SER A 24 12.48 3.31 -6.63
N GLN A 25 12.30 2.06 -7.02
CA GLN A 25 13.36 1.05 -7.01
C GLN A 25 13.92 0.65 -8.39
N ASP A 26 13.37 1.15 -9.47
CA ASP A 26 13.79 0.70 -10.81
C ASP A 26 14.78 1.69 -11.43
N GLU A 27 16.05 1.60 -11.01
CA GLU A 27 17.16 2.38 -11.57
C GLU A 27 17.47 2.02 -13.02
N THR A 28 17.00 0.86 -13.49
CA THR A 28 17.28 0.35 -14.84
C THR A 28 16.44 1.02 -15.92
N LEU A 29 15.36 1.73 -15.55
CA LEU A 29 14.52 2.46 -16.49
C LEU A 29 14.92 3.93 -16.55
N GLU A 30 15.91 4.26 -17.37
CA GLU A 30 16.31 5.64 -17.70
C GLU A 30 15.15 6.51 -18.23
N ARG A 31 14.10 5.88 -18.75
CA ARG A 31 12.89 6.55 -19.20
C ARG A 31 12.17 7.24 -18.01
N ASN A 32 12.11 8.57 -18.07
CA ASN A 32 11.36 9.41 -17.13
C ASN A 32 11.94 9.54 -15.70
N LEU A 33 13.24 9.35 -15.50
CA LEU A 33 13.91 9.49 -14.20
C LEU A 33 13.55 10.80 -13.47
N LYS A 34 13.49 11.93 -14.19
CA LYS A 34 13.12 13.23 -13.61
C LYS A 34 11.67 13.25 -13.09
N THR A 35 10.74 12.62 -13.81
CA THR A 35 9.34 12.54 -13.42
C THR A 35 9.17 11.62 -12.21
N ARG A 36 9.86 10.48 -12.21
CA ARG A 36 9.86 9.54 -11.08
C ARG A 36 10.39 10.17 -9.81
N LYS A 37 11.53 10.86 -9.85
CA LYS A 37 12.08 11.58 -8.70
C LYS A 37 11.11 12.61 -8.15
N LYS A 38 10.44 13.39 -8.99
CA LYS A 38 9.41 14.35 -8.56
C LYS A 38 8.21 13.68 -7.90
N ILE A 39 7.79 12.52 -8.42
CA ILE A 39 6.69 11.75 -7.82
C ILE A 39 7.13 11.20 -6.47
N ASP A 40 8.31 10.61 -6.40
CA ASP A 40 8.90 10.05 -5.19
C ASP A 40 9.01 11.11 -4.09
N GLU A 41 9.61 12.26 -4.36
CA GLU A 41 9.69 13.40 -3.43
C GLU A 41 8.31 13.86 -2.95
N LYS A 42 7.33 13.94 -3.86
CA LYS A 42 5.96 14.32 -3.50
C LYS A 42 5.31 13.29 -2.59
N LEU A 43 5.47 12.00 -2.88
CA LEU A 43 4.95 10.92 -2.06
C LEU A 43 5.61 10.88 -0.69
N PHE A 44 6.93 11.02 -0.65
CA PHE A 44 7.68 11.12 0.61
C PHE A 44 7.14 12.23 1.50
N ASN A 45 6.93 13.42 0.96
CA ASN A 45 6.38 14.55 1.72
C ASN A 45 4.94 14.26 2.22
N ILE A 46 4.07 13.69 1.38
CA ILE A 46 2.70 13.33 1.77
C ILE A 46 2.73 12.30 2.90
N ILE A 47 3.49 11.21 2.74
CA ILE A 47 3.55 10.13 3.71
C ILE A 47 4.15 10.63 5.01
N THR A 48 5.31 11.30 4.98
CA THR A 48 6.00 11.80 6.18
C THR A 48 5.14 12.77 6.98
N ASN A 49 4.50 13.73 6.33
CA ASN A 49 3.64 14.70 7.03
C ASN A 49 2.45 14.03 7.72
N ASN A 50 1.85 13.01 7.13
CA ASN A 50 0.74 12.30 7.72
C ASN A 50 1.19 11.26 8.76
N LEU A 51 2.34 10.63 8.55
CA LEU A 51 2.98 9.75 9.52
C LEU A 51 3.30 10.49 10.83
N GLN A 52 3.83 11.71 10.75
CA GLN A 52 4.07 12.55 11.93
C GLN A 52 2.77 12.82 12.72
N LYS A 53 1.66 13.11 12.04
CA LYS A 53 0.35 13.28 12.68
C LYS A 53 -0.13 11.98 13.34
N TYR A 54 0.04 10.84 12.64
CA TYR A 54 -0.30 9.52 13.16
C TYR A 54 0.51 9.20 14.42
N LEU A 55 1.83 9.37 14.38
CA LEU A 55 2.72 9.12 15.51
C LEU A 55 2.40 10.04 16.70
N LYS A 56 2.17 11.32 16.45
CA LYS A 56 1.74 12.25 17.51
C LYS A 56 0.47 11.80 18.22
N LYS A 57 -0.47 11.18 17.48
CA LYS A 57 -1.75 10.75 18.04
C LYS A 57 -1.66 9.39 18.74
N TYR A 58 -0.91 8.43 18.19
CA TYR A 58 -0.96 7.04 18.61
C TYR A 58 0.33 6.52 19.25
N ASN A 59 1.41 7.30 19.24
CA ASN A 59 2.71 6.91 19.79
C ASN A 59 3.11 7.76 20.99
N SER A 60 2.18 8.06 21.88
CA SER A 60 2.43 8.90 23.06
C SER A 60 3.51 8.33 24.00
N LEU A 61 3.70 7.02 24.01
CA LEU A 61 4.71 6.32 24.81
C LEU A 61 6.04 6.06 24.05
N GLY A 62 6.15 6.47 22.80
CA GLY A 62 7.38 6.33 22.01
C GLY A 62 7.73 4.89 21.57
N TYR A 63 6.80 3.94 21.64
CA TYR A 63 7.07 2.54 21.30
C TYR A 63 7.08 2.26 19.79
N ILE A 64 6.41 3.08 18.99
CA ILE A 64 6.46 2.94 17.53
C ILE A 64 7.72 3.63 17.04
N GLN A 65 8.70 2.84 16.63
CA GLN A 65 9.93 3.34 16.02
C GLN A 65 9.81 3.21 14.50
N VAL A 66 10.20 4.25 13.79
CA VAL A 66 10.18 4.33 12.34
C VAL A 66 11.50 4.91 11.85
N ALA A 67 12.08 4.28 10.84
CA ALA A 67 13.39 4.68 10.30
C ALA A 67 13.28 5.17 8.85
N GLU A 68 12.66 4.38 7.99
CA GLU A 68 12.60 4.66 6.55
C GLU A 68 11.34 4.06 5.91
N ASP A 69 10.99 4.52 4.74
CA ASP A 69 10.02 3.84 3.89
C ASP A 69 10.71 2.81 2.97
N THR A 70 9.92 1.88 2.43
CA THR A 70 10.43 0.84 1.53
C THR A 70 10.36 1.22 0.05
N GLY A 71 10.16 2.51 -0.25
CA GLY A 71 9.80 2.99 -1.58
C GLY A 71 8.31 2.80 -1.88
N TYR A 72 7.90 3.27 -3.06
CA TYR A 72 6.48 3.38 -3.43
C TYR A 72 6.13 2.44 -4.56
N MET A 73 4.98 1.75 -4.41
CA MET A 73 4.40 0.91 -5.45
C MET A 73 3.02 1.43 -5.84
N LEU A 74 2.84 1.69 -7.13
CA LEU A 74 1.53 1.97 -7.70
C LEU A 74 0.84 0.66 -8.05
N LEU A 75 -0.34 0.44 -7.51
CA LEU A 75 -1.16 -0.74 -7.71
C LEU A 75 -2.36 -0.43 -8.58
N ARG A 76 -2.70 -1.37 -9.46
CA ARG A 76 -3.91 -1.35 -10.29
C ARG A 76 -4.68 -2.64 -10.08
N TYR A 77 -5.95 -2.52 -9.71
CA TYR A 77 -6.88 -3.62 -9.59
C TYR A 77 -8.00 -3.43 -10.61
N LYS A 78 -8.09 -4.33 -11.57
CA LYS A 78 -9.19 -4.40 -12.54
C LYS A 78 -10.36 -5.21 -11.96
N THR A 79 -11.50 -5.20 -12.62
CA THR A 79 -12.64 -6.06 -12.27
C THR A 79 -12.21 -7.51 -12.05
N GLY A 80 -12.55 -8.07 -10.90
CA GLY A 80 -12.17 -9.40 -10.46
C GLY A 80 -10.79 -9.51 -9.81
N ASP A 81 -10.02 -8.43 -9.70
CA ASP A 81 -8.72 -8.42 -9.01
C ASP A 81 -8.90 -8.22 -7.49
N TYR A 82 -7.99 -8.82 -6.73
CA TYR A 82 -8.07 -8.90 -5.27
C TYR A 82 -6.71 -9.16 -4.63
N VAL A 83 -6.63 -9.05 -3.30
CA VAL A 83 -5.56 -9.67 -2.49
C VAL A 83 -6.23 -10.44 -1.35
N LYS A 84 -5.91 -11.73 -1.21
CA LYS A 84 -6.40 -12.57 -0.11
C LYS A 84 -5.87 -12.08 1.23
N LYS A 85 -6.47 -12.55 2.31
CA LYS A 85 -6.10 -12.20 3.68
C LYS A 85 -4.64 -12.50 3.96
N HIS A 86 -3.91 -11.49 4.45
CA HIS A 86 -2.49 -11.54 4.77
C HIS A 86 -2.15 -10.51 5.87
N VAL A 87 -0.91 -10.52 6.31
CA VAL A 87 -0.25 -9.47 7.09
C VAL A 87 0.93 -8.96 6.30
N ASP A 88 1.36 -7.74 6.57
CA ASP A 88 2.41 -7.08 5.77
C ASP A 88 3.81 -7.30 6.29
N THR A 89 3.97 -7.72 7.54
CA THR A 89 5.28 -8.04 8.13
C THR A 89 5.59 -9.53 8.02
N SER A 90 6.88 -9.87 7.89
CA SER A 90 7.39 -11.25 7.90
C SER A 90 8.71 -11.30 8.66
N SER A 91 9.29 -12.50 8.84
CA SER A 91 10.57 -12.69 9.54
C SER A 91 11.74 -11.99 8.86
N ASP A 92 11.70 -11.87 7.56
CA ASP A 92 12.73 -11.29 6.69
C ASP A 92 12.41 -9.85 6.23
N GLN A 93 11.18 -9.40 6.43
CA GLN A 93 10.73 -8.05 6.10
C GLN A 93 10.04 -7.41 7.30
N HIS A 94 10.85 -6.81 8.19
CA HIS A 94 10.34 -6.07 9.34
C HIS A 94 9.66 -4.79 8.89
N ARG A 95 8.32 -4.76 8.96
CA ARG A 95 7.49 -3.60 8.63
C ARG A 95 6.70 -3.22 9.87
N THR A 96 6.79 -1.97 10.26
CA THR A 96 6.12 -1.42 11.44
C THR A 96 4.73 -0.91 11.09
N LEU A 97 4.62 -0.11 10.04
CA LEU A 97 3.38 0.47 9.57
C LEU A 97 3.20 0.26 8.07
N SER A 98 1.96 0.07 7.67
CA SER A 98 1.52 0.00 6.29
C SER A 98 0.80 1.29 5.93
N CYS A 99 1.08 1.84 4.74
CA CYS A 99 0.47 3.05 4.21
C CYS A 99 -0.17 2.75 2.86
N SER A 100 -1.44 3.13 2.69
CA SER A 100 -2.16 2.99 1.42
C SER A 100 -2.84 4.31 1.06
N LEU A 101 -2.33 4.98 0.02
CA LEU A 101 -2.90 6.21 -0.54
C LEU A 101 -3.87 5.85 -1.66
N ILE A 102 -5.12 6.28 -1.56
CA ILE A 102 -6.18 6.02 -2.53
C ILE A 102 -6.14 7.08 -3.63
N LEU A 103 -6.06 6.64 -4.89
CA LEU A 103 -5.91 7.56 -6.03
C LEU A 103 -7.21 7.85 -6.75
N ASN A 104 -8.22 6.99 -6.63
CA ASN A 104 -9.54 7.18 -7.23
C ASN A 104 -10.62 6.49 -6.39
N ASP A 105 -11.87 6.83 -6.64
CA ASP A 105 -13.06 6.29 -5.97
C ASP A 105 -14.24 6.04 -6.92
N ASP A 106 -13.95 6.02 -8.23
CA ASP A 106 -14.91 5.75 -9.32
C ASP A 106 -14.94 4.26 -9.71
N TYR A 107 -15.00 3.38 -8.70
CA TYR A 107 -15.08 1.92 -8.85
C TYR A 107 -16.00 1.34 -7.76
N GLU A 108 -16.43 0.09 -7.94
CA GLU A 108 -17.22 -0.67 -6.96
C GLU A 108 -16.44 -1.90 -6.48
N GLY A 109 -16.64 -2.27 -5.21
CA GLY A 109 -15.85 -3.32 -4.56
C GLY A 109 -14.43 -2.86 -4.25
N GLY A 110 -13.48 -3.77 -4.12
CA GLY A 110 -12.07 -3.43 -3.89
C GLY A 110 -11.79 -2.78 -2.53
N GLU A 111 -12.68 -2.89 -1.55
CA GLU A 111 -12.49 -2.34 -0.21
C GLU A 111 -11.34 -3.06 0.52
N ILE A 112 -10.57 -2.31 1.29
CA ILE A 112 -9.67 -2.89 2.27
C ILE A 112 -10.51 -3.37 3.45
N SER A 113 -10.38 -4.64 3.81
CA SER A 113 -11.18 -5.30 4.83
C SER A 113 -10.28 -5.89 5.91
N PHE A 114 -10.54 -5.55 7.16
CA PHE A 114 -9.85 -5.99 8.36
C PHE A 114 -10.74 -6.88 9.23
N LEU A 115 -10.11 -7.66 10.13
CA LEU A 115 -10.78 -8.42 11.18
C LEU A 115 -11.95 -9.28 10.64
N ASP A 116 -11.67 -10.03 9.57
CA ASP A 116 -12.65 -10.92 8.92
C ASP A 116 -13.94 -10.18 8.45
N GLY A 117 -13.76 -8.99 7.92
CA GLY A 117 -14.84 -8.20 7.36
C GLY A 117 -15.56 -7.28 8.33
N LYS A 118 -15.19 -7.30 9.62
CA LYS A 118 -15.81 -6.45 10.65
C LYS A 118 -15.50 -4.96 10.47
N VAL A 119 -14.35 -4.64 9.88
CA VAL A 119 -13.90 -3.26 9.65
C VAL A 119 -13.57 -3.08 8.18
N LYS A 120 -14.31 -2.20 7.52
CA LYS A 120 -14.08 -1.79 6.13
C LYS A 120 -14.12 -0.27 6.10
N PRO A 121 -12.96 0.43 6.19
CA PRO A 121 -12.97 1.89 6.15
C PRO A 121 -13.49 2.37 4.81
N HIS A 122 -14.41 3.35 4.84
CA HIS A 122 -14.87 4.01 3.64
C HIS A 122 -13.81 5.03 3.20
N LEU A 123 -13.03 4.67 2.20
CA LEU A 123 -11.91 5.47 1.69
C LEU A 123 -12.29 6.15 0.38
N LYS A 124 -11.91 7.42 0.26
CA LYS A 124 -12.12 8.25 -0.93
C LYS A 124 -10.80 8.60 -1.58
N LYS A 125 -10.85 9.08 -2.79
CA LYS A 125 -9.70 9.64 -3.49
C LYS A 125 -8.98 10.67 -2.62
N GLY A 126 -7.68 10.48 -2.43
CA GLY A 126 -6.81 11.34 -1.61
C GLY A 126 -6.68 10.90 -0.16
N ASP A 127 -7.47 9.93 0.31
CA ASP A 127 -7.32 9.39 1.66
C ASP A 127 -6.05 8.56 1.77
N LEU A 128 -5.36 8.71 2.90
CA LEU A 128 -4.22 7.91 3.30
C LEU A 128 -4.58 7.06 4.52
N LEU A 129 -4.65 5.77 4.31
CA LEU A 129 -4.84 4.78 5.37
C LEU A 129 -3.47 4.38 5.93
N ILE A 130 -3.28 4.53 7.25
CA ILE A 130 -2.08 4.09 7.99
C ILE A 130 -2.52 3.10 9.07
N PHE A 131 -1.89 1.93 9.11
CA PHE A 131 -2.19 0.88 10.09
C PHE A 131 -0.95 0.04 10.43
N PRO A 132 -0.91 -0.64 11.59
CA PRO A 132 0.18 -1.54 11.94
C PRO A 132 0.29 -2.72 10.97
N SER A 133 1.52 -3.04 10.54
CA SER A 133 1.79 -4.14 9.62
C SER A 133 1.73 -5.53 10.26
N SER A 134 1.59 -5.59 11.59
CA SER A 134 1.73 -6.80 12.40
C SER A 134 0.58 -7.79 12.26
N PHE A 135 0.76 -8.97 12.83
CA PHE A 135 -0.24 -10.06 12.85
C PHE A 135 -1.59 -9.68 13.49
N THR A 136 -1.65 -8.59 14.25
CA THR A 136 -2.89 -8.07 14.83
C THR A 136 -3.79 -7.33 13.84
N TYR A 137 -3.28 -7.05 12.63
CA TYR A 137 -4.01 -6.37 11.57
C TYR A 137 -4.05 -7.19 10.26
N PRO A 138 -4.51 -8.46 10.30
CA PRO A 138 -4.72 -9.21 9.06
C PRO A 138 -5.78 -8.51 8.22
N HIS A 139 -5.47 -8.37 6.93
CA HIS A 139 -6.32 -7.63 6.01
C HIS A 139 -6.32 -8.24 4.62
N GLN A 140 -7.28 -7.82 3.80
CA GLN A 140 -7.43 -8.24 2.42
C GLN A 140 -7.95 -7.06 1.59
N VAL A 141 -7.76 -7.14 0.27
CA VAL A 141 -8.48 -6.30 -0.70
C VAL A 141 -9.55 -7.18 -1.33
N LEU A 142 -10.81 -6.81 -1.13
CA LEU A 142 -11.94 -7.54 -1.71
C LEU A 142 -11.92 -7.41 -3.23
N PRO A 143 -12.54 -8.33 -3.99
CA PRO A 143 -12.62 -8.24 -5.43
C PRO A 143 -13.23 -6.90 -5.88
N VAL A 144 -12.62 -6.27 -6.88
CA VAL A 144 -13.23 -5.14 -7.59
C VAL A 144 -14.41 -5.67 -8.40
N ILE A 145 -15.59 -5.09 -8.21
CA ILE A 145 -16.83 -5.51 -8.88
C ILE A 145 -16.94 -4.85 -10.25
N SER A 146 -16.70 -3.54 -10.30
CA SER A 146 -16.69 -2.77 -11.54
C SER A 146 -15.68 -1.62 -11.49
N GLY A 147 -15.21 -1.18 -12.66
CA GLY A 147 -14.22 -0.12 -12.78
C GLY A 147 -12.78 -0.60 -12.54
N THR A 148 -11.91 0.32 -12.16
CA THR A 148 -10.51 0.04 -11.88
C THR A 148 -10.06 0.84 -10.65
N ARG A 149 -9.53 0.17 -9.65
CA ARG A 149 -9.00 0.79 -8.42
C ARG A 149 -7.51 1.04 -8.55
N TYR A 150 -7.08 2.25 -8.21
CA TYR A 150 -5.67 2.64 -8.13
C TYR A 150 -5.31 3.05 -6.71
N SER A 151 -4.18 2.59 -6.21
CA SER A 151 -3.61 3.02 -4.94
C SER A 151 -2.09 3.00 -4.97
N ILE A 152 -1.46 3.79 -4.12
CA ILE A 152 -0.03 3.71 -3.86
C ILE A 152 0.16 3.11 -2.48
N ILE A 153 1.06 2.13 -2.38
CA ILE A 153 1.43 1.55 -1.09
C ILE A 153 2.90 1.77 -0.81
N THR A 154 3.21 1.89 0.47
CA THR A 154 4.55 1.82 1.04
C THR A 154 4.46 1.25 2.45
N TRP A 155 5.57 0.74 2.95
CA TRP A 155 5.70 0.29 4.33
C TRP A 155 6.79 1.10 5.01
N ILE A 156 6.62 1.28 6.32
CA ILE A 156 7.56 1.97 7.19
C ILE A 156 8.23 0.93 8.09
N ARG A 157 9.54 0.97 8.18
CA ARG A 157 10.37 0.12 9.01
C ARG A 157 11.37 0.93 9.85
#